data_9fe809c104da70a264df96398c6255b5
#
_entry.id   9fe809c104da70a264df96398c6255b5
#
_cell.length_a   1.000
_cell.length_b   1.000
_cell.length_c   1.000
_cell.angle_alpha   90.00
_cell.angle_beta   90.00
_cell.angle_gamma   90.00
#
_symmetry.space_group_name_H-M   'P 1'
#
loop_
_entity.id
_entity.type
_entity.pdbx_description
1 polymer ?
#
loop_
_entity_poly.entity_id
_entity_poly.type
_entity_poly.pdbx_seq_one_letter_code
_entity_poly.pdbx_strand_id
1 'polypeptide(L)'
;MNFKMQKGTTYDVFISYRRQGGAVKAELTKDELAKRGFRDSRMFLDTRSLTSGNYLKTILDAIADSRNIVVIVTKDCFKNLPTDSTWIREIEYAIELHKNIVPIYFDGITELKADEIPSCIQRLAFENAVQYVHQYADASFERLALCLSKEPIALSKWSKWLIGVIAAGGLAAGGYTAIDNAAGLKPGEVYVVNSSSSKSYHIDRNCATLKNAKHRIKKVLEEEAIQEEKSPCKRCYKD
;
A
#
# COMPACT_ATOMS: atom_id res chain seq x y z
N MET A 1 -31.64 0.58 4.98
CA MET A 1 -30.61 0.39 3.95
C MET A 1 -29.84 -0.87 4.29
N ASN A 2 -30.07 -1.96 3.55
CA ASN A 2 -29.40 -3.24 3.79
C ASN A 2 -27.98 -3.16 3.23
N PHE A 3 -26.98 -3.09 4.10
CA PHE A 3 -25.59 -3.35 3.74
C PHE A 3 -25.48 -4.82 3.30
N LYS A 4 -25.47 -5.06 1.98
CA LYS A 4 -25.04 -6.34 1.43
C LYS A 4 -23.58 -6.52 1.85
N MET A 5 -23.30 -7.55 2.66
CA MET A 5 -21.94 -8.00 2.93
C MET A 5 -21.22 -8.18 1.60
N GLN A 6 -20.13 -7.46 1.42
CA GLN A 6 -19.29 -7.56 0.24
C GLN A 6 -18.78 -9.01 0.14
N LYS A 7 -19.14 -9.66 -0.94
CA LYS A 7 -18.53 -10.91 -1.40
C LYS A 7 -17.03 -10.70 -1.38
N GLY A 8 -16.25 -11.61 -0.80
CA GLY A 8 -14.81 -11.46 -0.66
C GLY A 8 -14.16 -11.03 -1.99
N THR A 9 -13.23 -10.09 -1.92
CA THR A 9 -12.54 -9.53 -3.09
C THR A 9 -11.88 -10.65 -3.90
N THR A 10 -12.22 -10.73 -5.20
CA THR A 10 -11.67 -11.73 -6.12
C THR A 10 -10.25 -11.35 -6.55
N TYR A 11 -10.00 -10.05 -6.70
CA TYR A 11 -8.70 -9.52 -7.13
C TYR A 11 -8.02 -8.72 -6.04
N ASP A 12 -6.69 -8.87 -5.94
CA ASP A 12 -5.86 -8.04 -5.07
C ASP A 12 -5.60 -6.68 -5.73
N VAL A 13 -5.43 -6.68 -7.06
CA VAL A 13 -5.10 -5.49 -7.83
C VAL A 13 -5.85 -5.48 -9.17
N PHE A 14 -6.44 -4.34 -9.49
CA PHE A 14 -6.87 -3.99 -10.84
C PHE A 14 -5.89 -2.96 -11.40
N ILE A 15 -5.34 -3.20 -12.58
CA ILE A 15 -4.40 -2.29 -13.25
C ILE A 15 -5.16 -1.57 -14.36
N SER A 16 -5.42 -0.27 -14.13
CA SER A 16 -6.12 0.64 -15.03
C SER A 16 -5.10 1.45 -15.84
N TYR A 17 -5.25 1.48 -17.14
CA TYR A 17 -4.34 2.19 -18.03
C TYR A 17 -5.02 2.67 -19.30
N ARG A 18 -4.54 3.79 -19.85
CA ARG A 18 -4.88 4.19 -21.20
C ARG A 18 -4.14 3.32 -22.20
N ARG A 19 -4.84 2.66 -23.12
CA ARG A 19 -4.22 1.75 -24.10
C ARG A 19 -3.10 2.42 -24.90
N GLN A 20 -3.33 3.65 -25.33
CA GLN A 20 -2.31 4.44 -26.01
C GLN A 20 -1.20 4.85 -25.04
N GLY A 21 -0.04 4.26 -25.16
CA GLY A 21 1.16 4.57 -24.37
C GLY A 21 1.24 3.86 -23.01
N GLY A 22 0.15 3.26 -22.51
CA GLY A 22 0.11 2.62 -21.19
C GLY A 22 0.29 1.10 -21.21
N ALA A 23 -0.02 0.40 -22.30
CA ALA A 23 -0.11 -1.07 -22.31
C ALA A 23 1.17 -1.79 -21.84
N VAL A 24 2.33 -1.45 -22.42
CA VAL A 24 3.62 -2.06 -22.03
C VAL A 24 3.98 -1.77 -20.58
N LYS A 25 3.64 -0.57 -20.09
CA LYS A 25 3.90 -0.16 -18.69
C LYS A 25 2.98 -0.89 -17.72
N ALA A 26 1.75 -1.18 -18.14
CA ALA A 26 0.80 -1.93 -17.35
C ALA A 26 1.22 -3.41 -17.21
N GLU A 27 1.68 -4.03 -18.29
CA GLU A 27 2.25 -5.38 -18.27
C GLU A 27 3.52 -5.44 -17.40
N LEU A 28 4.46 -4.49 -17.59
CA LEU A 28 5.64 -4.38 -16.74
C LEU A 28 5.24 -4.27 -15.25
N THR A 29 4.24 -3.44 -14.94
CA THR A 29 3.77 -3.26 -13.57
C THR A 29 3.20 -4.57 -12.99
N LYS A 30 2.44 -5.31 -13.79
CA LYS A 30 1.89 -6.62 -13.40
C LYS A 30 3.00 -7.62 -13.10
N ASP A 31 3.99 -7.74 -13.98
CA ASP A 31 5.12 -8.65 -13.83
C ASP A 31 5.95 -8.32 -12.59
N GLU A 32 6.20 -7.04 -12.36
CA GLU A 32 6.95 -6.57 -11.18
C GLU A 32 6.19 -6.79 -9.86
N LEU A 33 4.88 -6.64 -9.86
CA LEU A 33 4.05 -6.99 -8.70
C LEU A 33 4.02 -8.50 -8.46
N ALA A 34 4.02 -9.32 -9.53
CA ALA A 34 4.10 -10.78 -9.41
C ALA A 34 5.40 -11.23 -8.71
N LYS A 35 6.55 -10.63 -9.07
CA LYS A 35 7.84 -10.87 -8.40
C LYS A 35 7.81 -10.52 -6.92
N ARG A 36 6.92 -9.60 -6.49
CA ARG A 36 6.75 -9.13 -5.11
C ARG A 36 5.62 -9.84 -4.36
N GLY A 37 5.17 -10.99 -4.88
CA GLY A 37 4.26 -11.91 -4.22
C GLY A 37 2.77 -11.63 -4.45
N PHE A 38 2.40 -10.76 -5.39
CA PHE A 38 1.02 -10.67 -5.87
C PHE A 38 0.77 -11.81 -6.86
N ARG A 39 -0.29 -12.60 -6.63
CA ARG A 39 -0.60 -13.74 -7.50
C ARG A 39 -1.15 -13.24 -8.83
N ASP A 40 -0.61 -13.74 -9.94
CA ASP A 40 -1.07 -13.38 -11.29
C ASP A 40 -2.58 -13.56 -11.47
N SER A 41 -3.13 -14.67 -10.98
CA SER A 41 -4.56 -14.96 -11.03
C SER A 41 -5.44 -14.02 -10.18
N ARG A 42 -4.83 -13.21 -9.33
CA ARG A 42 -5.51 -12.20 -8.50
C ARG A 42 -5.18 -10.77 -8.93
N MET A 43 -4.55 -10.59 -10.07
CA MET A 43 -4.33 -9.30 -10.70
C MET A 43 -5.17 -9.22 -11.98
N PHE A 44 -6.01 -8.21 -12.09
CA PHE A 44 -6.79 -7.97 -13.29
C PHE A 44 -6.08 -6.92 -14.15
N LEU A 45 -5.77 -7.29 -15.38
CA LEU A 45 -5.26 -6.41 -16.41
C LEU A 45 -6.10 -6.61 -17.65
N ASP A 46 -6.78 -5.56 -18.11
CA ASP A 46 -7.56 -5.65 -19.34
C ASP A 46 -6.68 -5.56 -20.58
N THR A 47 -6.38 -6.70 -21.15
CA THR A 47 -5.62 -6.80 -22.42
C THR A 47 -6.51 -6.96 -23.66
N ARG A 48 -7.83 -7.10 -23.49
CA ARG A 48 -8.72 -7.44 -24.59
C ARG A 48 -9.30 -6.19 -25.27
N SER A 49 -9.25 -6.20 -26.60
CA SER A 49 -10.01 -5.28 -27.44
C SER A 49 -11.43 -5.83 -27.63
N LEU A 50 -12.33 -5.65 -26.66
CA LEU A 50 -13.68 -6.15 -26.78
C LEU A 50 -14.64 -5.07 -27.27
N THR A 51 -15.40 -5.40 -28.30
CA THR A 51 -16.40 -4.56 -28.97
C THR A 51 -17.85 -4.91 -28.58
N SER A 52 -18.07 -5.64 -27.46
CA SER A 52 -19.43 -6.06 -27.08
C SER A 52 -19.96 -5.32 -25.85
N GLY A 53 -21.27 -5.06 -25.80
CA GLY A 53 -21.94 -4.29 -24.75
C GLY A 53 -21.80 -4.82 -23.31
N ASN A 54 -21.34 -6.06 -23.13
CA ASN A 54 -21.06 -6.63 -21.80
C ASN A 54 -19.66 -6.28 -21.26
N TYR A 55 -18.81 -5.66 -22.09
CA TYR A 55 -17.42 -5.39 -21.74
C TYR A 55 -17.27 -4.39 -20.58
N LEU A 56 -17.94 -3.25 -20.67
CA LEU A 56 -17.88 -2.24 -19.61
C LEU A 56 -18.37 -2.82 -18.27
N LYS A 57 -19.43 -3.61 -18.30
CA LYS A 57 -19.92 -4.27 -17.10
C LYS A 57 -18.87 -5.19 -16.48
N THR A 58 -18.18 -6.01 -17.30
CA THR A 58 -17.12 -6.91 -16.82
C THR A 58 -15.99 -6.14 -16.14
N ILE A 59 -15.59 -5.00 -16.71
CA ILE A 59 -14.56 -4.13 -16.12
C ILE A 59 -15.04 -3.54 -14.79
N LEU A 60 -16.23 -2.98 -14.75
CA LEU A 60 -16.79 -2.40 -13.52
C LEU A 60 -16.97 -3.47 -12.42
N ASP A 61 -17.41 -4.67 -12.77
CA ASP A 61 -17.48 -5.80 -11.84
C ASP A 61 -16.07 -6.16 -11.31
N ALA A 62 -15.05 -6.20 -12.18
CA ALA A 62 -13.68 -6.46 -11.76
C ALA A 62 -13.11 -5.36 -10.85
N ILE A 63 -13.42 -4.08 -11.10
CA ILE A 63 -13.07 -2.97 -10.21
C ILE A 63 -13.78 -3.14 -8.86
N ALA A 64 -15.07 -3.45 -8.87
CA ALA A 64 -15.85 -3.68 -7.64
C ALA A 64 -15.28 -4.84 -6.82
N ASP A 65 -14.83 -5.90 -7.48
CA ASP A 65 -14.25 -7.10 -6.87
C ASP A 65 -12.74 -6.96 -6.56
N SER A 66 -12.13 -5.82 -6.87
CA SER A 66 -10.73 -5.52 -6.60
C SER A 66 -10.56 -4.78 -5.27
N ARG A 67 -9.42 -5.02 -4.61
CA ARG A 67 -9.03 -4.32 -3.39
C ARG A 67 -8.32 -3.01 -3.70
N ASN A 68 -7.36 -3.07 -4.60
CA ASN A 68 -6.52 -1.95 -4.99
C ASN A 68 -6.70 -1.66 -6.48
N ILE A 69 -6.58 -0.40 -6.83
CA ILE A 69 -6.58 0.07 -8.21
C ILE A 69 -5.24 0.75 -8.46
N VAL A 70 -4.43 0.19 -9.34
CA VAL A 70 -3.20 0.83 -9.81
C VAL A 70 -3.51 1.57 -11.09
N VAL A 71 -3.28 2.88 -11.13
CA VAL A 71 -3.52 3.72 -12.31
C VAL A 71 -2.18 4.04 -12.97
N ILE A 72 -1.99 3.57 -14.20
CA ILE A 72 -0.79 3.86 -14.99
C ILE A 72 -0.92 5.26 -15.60
N VAL A 73 -0.11 6.19 -15.11
CA VAL A 73 -0.06 7.57 -15.60
C VAL A 73 1.18 7.76 -16.46
N THR A 74 0.96 8.10 -17.73
CA THR A 74 2.01 8.34 -18.71
C THR A 74 1.96 9.78 -19.20
N LYS A 75 3.04 10.27 -19.79
CA LYS A 75 3.07 11.61 -20.36
C LYS A 75 1.89 11.82 -21.32
N ASP A 76 1.20 12.93 -21.14
CA ASP A 76 0.06 13.32 -21.99
C ASP A 76 -1.13 12.34 -21.99
N CYS A 77 -1.23 11.43 -21.01
CA CYS A 77 -2.30 10.42 -20.98
C CYS A 77 -3.71 11.04 -20.84
N PHE A 78 -3.84 12.25 -20.32
CA PHE A 78 -5.11 12.98 -20.21
C PHE A 78 -5.37 13.92 -21.39
N LYS A 79 -4.39 14.16 -22.27
CA LYS A 79 -4.60 15.03 -23.45
C LYS A 79 -5.53 14.37 -24.47
N ASN A 80 -6.43 15.18 -25.03
CA ASN A 80 -7.38 14.75 -26.07
C ASN A 80 -8.15 13.48 -25.70
N LEU A 81 -8.45 13.31 -24.41
CA LEU A 81 -9.20 12.16 -23.93
C LEU A 81 -10.70 12.50 -23.98
N PRO A 82 -11.54 11.70 -24.68
CA PRO A 82 -12.98 11.87 -24.64
C PRO A 82 -13.50 11.73 -23.22
N THR A 83 -14.47 12.57 -22.84
CA THR A 83 -15.07 12.53 -21.48
C THR A 83 -15.84 11.23 -21.20
N ASP A 84 -16.27 10.54 -22.25
CA ASP A 84 -16.92 9.21 -22.19
C ASP A 84 -15.92 8.04 -22.31
N SER A 85 -14.63 8.34 -22.20
CA SER A 85 -13.56 7.30 -22.23
C SER A 85 -13.80 6.26 -21.15
N THR A 86 -13.75 4.97 -21.54
CA THR A 86 -13.84 3.85 -20.62
C THR A 86 -12.81 3.96 -19.49
N TRP A 87 -11.60 4.42 -19.79
CA TRP A 87 -10.54 4.61 -18.80
C TRP A 87 -10.89 5.67 -17.74
N ILE A 88 -11.51 6.78 -18.12
CA ILE A 88 -12.03 7.77 -17.15
C ILE A 88 -13.09 7.12 -16.27
N ARG A 89 -14.03 6.37 -16.87
CA ARG A 89 -15.10 5.68 -16.14
C ARG A 89 -14.58 4.65 -15.14
N GLU A 90 -13.49 3.97 -15.45
CA GLU A 90 -12.81 3.05 -14.52
C GLU A 90 -12.33 3.78 -13.27
N ILE A 91 -11.64 4.90 -13.46
CA ILE A 91 -11.08 5.70 -12.35
C ILE A 91 -12.20 6.34 -11.53
N GLU A 92 -13.18 6.94 -12.20
CA GLU A 92 -14.36 7.53 -11.58
C GLU A 92 -15.09 6.52 -10.69
N TYR A 93 -15.37 5.33 -11.22
CA TYR A 93 -16.04 4.25 -10.48
C TYR A 93 -15.20 3.74 -9.30
N ALA A 94 -13.89 3.66 -9.45
CA ALA A 94 -13.00 3.32 -8.35
C ALA A 94 -13.03 4.37 -7.22
N ILE A 95 -13.11 5.65 -7.58
CA ILE A 95 -13.28 6.78 -6.65
C ILE A 95 -14.62 6.68 -5.91
N GLU A 96 -15.72 6.43 -6.62
CA GLU A 96 -17.06 6.25 -6.05
C GLU A 96 -17.13 5.10 -5.05
N LEU A 97 -16.43 4.00 -5.35
CA LEU A 97 -16.36 2.83 -4.48
C LEU A 97 -15.35 2.97 -3.33
N HIS A 98 -14.70 4.14 -3.19
CA HIS A 98 -13.67 4.39 -2.17
C HIS A 98 -12.56 3.32 -2.15
N LYS A 99 -12.13 2.89 -3.33
CA LYS A 99 -11.03 1.92 -3.46
C LYS A 99 -9.70 2.54 -3.04
N ASN A 100 -8.74 1.69 -2.65
CA ASN A 100 -7.36 2.12 -2.51
C ASN A 100 -6.77 2.36 -3.91
N ILE A 101 -6.63 3.62 -4.30
CA ILE A 101 -6.14 4.02 -5.62
C ILE A 101 -4.68 4.45 -5.48
N VAL A 102 -3.80 3.84 -6.25
CA VAL A 102 -2.37 4.15 -6.24
C VAL A 102 -1.91 4.48 -7.67
N PRO A 103 -1.74 5.75 -8.01
CA PRO A 103 -1.17 6.14 -9.28
C PRO A 103 0.32 5.77 -9.35
N ILE A 104 0.78 5.26 -10.48
CA ILE A 104 2.20 5.12 -10.78
C ILE A 104 2.55 6.00 -11.99
N TYR A 105 3.50 6.90 -11.79
CA TYR A 105 3.90 7.93 -12.75
C TYR A 105 5.11 7.45 -13.55
N PHE A 106 4.93 7.33 -14.86
CA PHE A 106 5.99 7.02 -15.82
C PHE A 106 6.46 8.28 -16.57
N ASP A 107 7.41 8.11 -17.46
CA ASP A 107 7.87 9.15 -18.40
C ASP A 107 8.39 10.44 -17.73
N GLY A 108 8.92 10.32 -16.50
CA GLY A 108 9.47 11.46 -15.78
C GLY A 108 8.44 12.39 -15.14
N ILE A 109 7.17 11.97 -15.05
CA ILE A 109 6.14 12.72 -14.32
C ILE A 109 6.47 12.65 -12.83
N THR A 110 6.47 13.81 -12.17
CA THR A 110 6.73 13.95 -10.73
C THR A 110 5.47 14.24 -9.94
N GLU A 111 4.52 14.92 -10.58
CA GLU A 111 3.24 15.28 -9.98
C GLU A 111 2.14 15.30 -11.06
N LEU A 112 0.91 15.19 -10.63
CA LEU A 112 -0.28 15.30 -11.45
C LEU A 112 -1.08 16.51 -10.96
N LYS A 113 -1.24 17.52 -11.80
CA LYS A 113 -1.98 18.73 -11.43
C LYS A 113 -3.47 18.54 -11.66
N ALA A 114 -4.27 18.96 -10.69
CA ALA A 114 -5.72 18.78 -10.75
C ALA A 114 -6.40 19.50 -11.94
N ASP A 115 -5.83 20.61 -12.42
CA ASP A 115 -6.31 21.36 -13.58
C ASP A 115 -5.95 20.72 -14.94
N GLU A 116 -5.01 19.77 -14.94
CA GLU A 116 -4.60 19.04 -16.14
C GLU A 116 -5.41 17.76 -16.38
N ILE A 117 -6.32 17.39 -15.47
CA ILE A 117 -7.11 16.16 -15.51
C ILE A 117 -8.62 16.45 -15.46
N PRO A 118 -9.45 15.55 -16.02
CA PRO A 118 -10.90 15.72 -16.00
C PRO A 118 -11.46 15.90 -14.58
N SER A 119 -12.42 16.82 -14.43
CA SER A 119 -13.00 17.17 -13.12
C SER A 119 -13.57 15.99 -12.34
N CYS A 120 -14.15 15.00 -13.02
CA CYS A 120 -14.74 13.81 -12.39
C CYS A 120 -13.71 12.89 -11.72
N ILE A 121 -12.43 13.01 -12.08
CA ILE A 121 -11.34 12.21 -11.52
C ILE A 121 -10.24 13.04 -10.85
N GLN A 122 -10.48 14.34 -10.59
CA GLN A 122 -9.48 15.24 -9.97
C GLN A 122 -8.92 14.72 -8.63
N ARG A 123 -9.69 13.90 -7.93
CA ARG A 123 -9.21 13.24 -6.72
C ARG A 123 -7.93 12.43 -6.95
N LEU A 124 -7.70 11.92 -8.17
CA LEU A 124 -6.48 11.18 -8.52
C LEU A 124 -5.19 11.98 -8.27
N ALA A 125 -5.23 13.32 -8.40
CA ALA A 125 -4.08 14.19 -8.15
C ALA A 125 -3.69 14.27 -6.66
N PHE A 126 -4.57 13.87 -5.76
CA PHE A 126 -4.38 13.90 -4.30
C PHE A 126 -4.12 12.52 -3.70
N GLU A 127 -4.10 11.46 -4.52
CA GLU A 127 -3.79 10.12 -4.05
C GLU A 127 -2.27 9.92 -3.89
N ASN A 128 -1.90 8.98 -3.03
CA ASN A 128 -0.49 8.63 -2.80
C ASN A 128 0.12 7.98 -4.05
N ALA A 129 0.81 8.76 -4.85
CA ALA A 129 1.41 8.30 -6.08
C ALA A 129 2.82 7.75 -5.88
N VAL A 130 3.22 6.84 -6.76
CA VAL A 130 4.58 6.31 -6.86
C VAL A 130 5.21 6.79 -8.16
N GLN A 131 6.37 7.43 -8.09
CA GLN A 131 7.14 7.79 -9.27
C GLN A 131 7.98 6.60 -9.72
N TYR A 132 7.84 6.18 -10.98
CA TYR A 132 8.74 5.23 -11.59
C TYR A 132 10.01 5.93 -12.06
N VAL A 133 11.15 5.49 -11.54
CA VAL A 133 12.48 5.95 -11.95
C VAL A 133 13.23 4.77 -12.54
N HIS A 134 13.54 4.81 -13.83
CA HIS A 134 14.17 3.69 -14.54
C HIS A 134 15.46 3.18 -13.87
N GLN A 135 16.31 4.09 -13.39
CA GLN A 135 17.56 3.75 -12.70
C GLN A 135 17.32 3.07 -11.35
N TYR A 136 16.15 3.26 -10.76
CA TYR A 136 15.71 2.71 -9.48
C TYR A 136 14.38 1.95 -9.62
N ALA A 137 14.22 1.23 -10.73
CA ALA A 137 12.98 0.54 -11.06
C ALA A 137 12.53 -0.40 -9.94
N ASP A 138 13.46 -1.18 -9.39
CA ASP A 138 13.18 -2.12 -8.31
C ASP A 138 12.64 -1.42 -7.06
N ALA A 139 13.28 -0.34 -6.62
CA ALA A 139 12.81 0.47 -5.49
C ALA A 139 11.45 1.13 -5.76
N SER A 140 11.19 1.57 -7.02
CA SER A 140 9.90 2.14 -7.40
C SER A 140 8.77 1.12 -7.27
N PHE A 141 8.98 -0.12 -7.73
CA PHE A 141 7.98 -1.18 -7.62
C PHE A 141 7.86 -1.74 -6.20
N GLU A 142 8.94 -1.75 -5.43
CA GLU A 142 8.86 -2.07 -3.99
C GLU A 142 7.96 -1.07 -3.27
N ARG A 143 8.15 0.24 -3.52
CA ARG A 143 7.29 1.28 -2.98
C ARG A 143 5.84 1.12 -3.41
N LEU A 144 5.58 0.79 -4.69
CA LEU A 144 4.24 0.50 -5.18
C LEU A 144 3.62 -0.65 -4.38
N ALA A 145 4.34 -1.76 -4.24
CA ALA A 145 3.86 -2.93 -3.51
C ALA A 145 3.52 -2.62 -2.04
N LEU A 146 4.27 -1.72 -1.39
CA LEU A 146 4.00 -1.26 -0.03
C LEU A 146 2.74 -0.39 0.07
N CYS A 147 2.40 0.37 -0.97
CA CYS A 147 1.18 1.18 -1.01
C CYS A 147 -0.09 0.36 -1.23
N LEU A 148 0.04 -0.90 -1.69
CA LEU A 148 -1.09 -1.77 -1.94
C LEU A 148 -1.50 -2.53 -0.68
N SER A 149 -2.78 -2.49 -0.34
CA SER A 149 -3.33 -3.28 0.75
C SER A 149 -3.27 -4.75 0.40
N LYS A 150 -2.55 -5.54 1.19
CA LYS A 150 -2.52 -7.01 1.06
C LYS A 150 -3.62 -7.61 1.94
N GLU A 151 -4.23 -8.73 1.51
CA GLU A 151 -5.00 -9.53 2.44
C GLU A 151 -4.08 -10.04 3.53
N PRO A 152 -4.52 -10.02 4.80
CA PRO A 152 -3.85 -10.84 5.79
C PRO A 152 -3.84 -12.26 5.21
N ILE A 153 -2.66 -12.88 5.18
CA ILE A 153 -2.52 -14.28 4.77
C ILE A 153 -3.57 -15.03 5.57
N ALA A 154 -4.62 -15.53 4.89
CA ALA A 154 -5.61 -16.36 5.56
C ALA A 154 -4.82 -17.50 6.14
N LEU A 155 -4.66 -17.50 7.47
CA LEU A 155 -4.00 -18.56 8.20
C LEU A 155 -4.59 -19.86 7.68
N SER A 156 -3.78 -20.70 7.07
CA SER A 156 -4.25 -21.98 6.52
C SER A 156 -4.99 -22.71 7.64
N LYS A 157 -5.93 -23.60 7.32
CA LYS A 157 -6.64 -24.37 8.35
C LYS A 157 -5.66 -25.03 9.34
N TRP A 158 -4.46 -25.34 8.90
CA TRP A 158 -3.38 -25.89 9.72
C TRP A 158 -2.78 -24.86 10.70
N SER A 159 -2.61 -23.61 10.31
CA SER A 159 -2.12 -22.55 11.21
C SER A 159 -3.17 -22.13 12.24
N LYS A 160 -4.47 -22.27 11.91
CA LYS A 160 -5.57 -22.12 12.89
C LYS A 160 -5.53 -23.21 13.96
N TRP A 161 -5.10 -24.43 13.58
CA TRP A 161 -4.91 -25.53 14.52
C TRP A 161 -3.72 -25.28 15.46
N LEU A 162 -2.60 -24.79 14.94
CA LEU A 162 -1.44 -24.38 15.74
C LEU A 162 -1.76 -23.26 16.74
N ILE A 163 -2.55 -22.26 16.34
CA ILE A 163 -2.99 -21.19 17.25
C ILE A 163 -3.97 -21.75 18.29
N GLY A 164 -4.84 -22.70 17.93
CA GLY A 164 -5.74 -23.38 18.86
C GLY A 164 -5.00 -24.20 19.90
N VAL A 165 -3.89 -24.86 19.55
CA VAL A 165 -3.06 -25.62 20.47
C VAL A 165 -2.28 -24.71 21.43
N ILE A 166 -1.81 -23.54 20.95
CA ILE A 166 -1.16 -22.56 21.82
C ILE A 166 -2.17 -21.90 22.78
N ALA A 167 -3.41 -21.65 22.32
CA ALA A 167 -4.47 -21.10 23.17
C ALA A 167 -5.02 -22.09 24.21
N ALA A 168 -4.99 -23.40 23.93
CA ALA A 168 -5.45 -24.43 24.86
C ALA A 168 -4.38 -24.89 25.87
N GLY A 169 -3.10 -24.62 25.61
CA GLY A 169 -1.97 -25.01 26.47
C GLY A 169 -1.35 -23.89 27.31
N GLY A 170 -1.83 -22.66 27.23
CA GLY A 170 -1.14 -21.47 27.75
C GLY A 170 -1.97 -20.58 28.66
N LEU A 171 -2.71 -21.10 29.64
CA LEU A 171 -3.16 -20.31 30.78
C LEU A 171 -2.11 -20.37 31.89
N ALA A 172 -0.95 -19.75 31.67
CA ALA A 172 -0.01 -19.38 32.72
C ALA A 172 0.72 -18.11 32.31
N ALA A 173 0.29 -17.03 32.91
CA ALA A 173 1.03 -15.80 33.19
C ALA A 173 1.95 -15.19 32.09
N GLY A 174 1.57 -14.08 31.53
CA GLY A 174 2.51 -13.06 31.10
C GLY A 174 3.02 -13.14 29.65
N GLY A 175 2.27 -12.67 28.65
CA GLY A 175 2.81 -12.69 27.31
C GLY A 175 2.10 -11.86 26.24
N TYR A 176 1.81 -10.60 26.53
CA TYR A 176 1.34 -9.66 25.49
C TYR A 176 2.45 -8.78 24.93
N THR A 177 3.68 -9.29 24.75
CA THR A 177 4.82 -8.48 24.29
C THR A 177 5.66 -9.09 23.17
N ALA A 178 5.29 -10.25 22.60
CA ALA A 178 6.21 -10.98 21.71
C ALA A 178 6.01 -10.74 20.20
N ILE A 179 4.92 -10.10 19.74
CA ILE A 179 4.63 -9.94 18.31
C ILE A 179 5.08 -8.58 17.76
N ASP A 180 5.18 -7.54 18.59
CA ASP A 180 5.66 -6.21 18.15
C ASP A 180 7.19 -6.11 17.96
N ASN A 181 7.91 -7.18 18.28
CA ASN A 181 9.35 -7.12 18.38
C ASN A 181 10.12 -7.47 17.09
N ALA A 182 9.45 -7.99 16.07
CA ALA A 182 10.08 -8.43 14.81
C ALA A 182 9.92 -7.44 13.65
N ALA A 183 9.00 -6.50 13.74
CA ALA A 183 8.85 -5.46 12.72
C ALA A 183 9.78 -4.29 13.07
N GLY A 184 10.71 -3.95 12.16
CA GLY A 184 11.53 -2.74 12.24
C GLY A 184 10.68 -1.47 12.37
N LEU A 185 11.33 -0.33 12.57
CA LEU A 185 10.67 0.98 12.58
C LEU A 185 10.06 1.27 11.21
N LYS A 186 8.86 1.85 11.21
CA LYS A 186 8.31 2.50 10.01
C LYS A 186 8.99 3.85 9.81
N PRO A 187 8.94 4.44 8.60
CA PRO A 187 9.44 5.78 8.37
C PRO A 187 8.83 6.78 9.38
N GLY A 188 9.70 7.52 10.07
CA GLY A 188 9.29 8.47 11.11
C GLY A 188 9.00 7.88 12.49
N GLU A 189 9.12 6.57 12.71
CA GLU A 189 9.02 5.95 14.04
C GLU A 189 10.39 5.86 14.72
N VAL A 190 10.38 5.98 16.06
CA VAL A 190 11.56 5.83 16.92
C VAL A 190 11.23 4.98 18.14
N TYR A 191 12.25 4.40 18.74
CA TYR A 191 12.12 3.68 20.00
C TYR A 191 12.32 4.64 21.17
N VAL A 192 11.41 4.62 22.12
CA VAL A 192 11.54 5.34 23.38
C VAL A 192 11.34 4.39 24.57
N VAL A 193 11.98 4.68 25.68
CA VAL A 193 11.69 3.98 26.93
C VAL A 193 10.46 4.62 27.55
N ASN A 194 9.44 3.82 27.88
CA ASN A 194 8.23 4.28 28.57
C ASN A 194 8.56 4.60 30.06
N SER A 195 9.23 5.72 30.26
CA SER A 195 9.61 6.25 31.57
C SER A 195 9.74 7.75 31.48
N SER A 196 9.23 8.45 32.47
CA SER A 196 9.34 9.91 32.62
C SER A 196 10.78 10.41 32.78
N SER A 197 11.69 9.53 33.20
CA SER A 197 13.12 9.84 33.31
C SER A 197 13.93 9.65 32.03
N SER A 198 13.34 9.06 31.01
CA SER A 198 14.03 8.83 29.73
C SER A 198 14.01 10.09 28.87
N LYS A 199 15.19 10.63 28.59
CA LYS A 199 15.36 11.88 27.82
C LYS A 199 15.82 11.64 26.37
N SER A 200 15.82 10.39 25.89
CA SER A 200 16.33 10.09 24.54
C SER A 200 15.44 9.15 23.78
N TYR A 201 15.38 9.32 22.45
CA TYR A 201 14.79 8.39 21.52
C TYR A 201 15.87 7.74 20.61
N HIS A 202 15.56 6.58 20.04
CA HIS A 202 16.52 5.70 19.37
C HIS A 202 15.98 5.18 18.04
N ILE A 203 16.86 5.03 17.05
CA ILE A 203 16.53 4.35 15.78
C ILE A 203 16.93 2.86 15.79
N ASP A 204 17.78 2.46 16.72
CA ASP A 204 18.22 1.06 16.88
C ASP A 204 17.68 0.49 18.19
N ARG A 205 16.87 -0.55 18.09
CA ARG A 205 16.34 -1.26 19.25
C ARG A 205 17.40 -1.94 20.10
N ASN A 206 18.51 -2.34 19.50
CA ASN A 206 19.62 -3.00 20.16
C ASN A 206 20.67 -2.03 20.70
N CYS A 207 20.36 -0.73 20.65
CA CYS A 207 21.24 0.30 21.19
C CYS A 207 21.69 -0.04 22.61
N ALA A 208 22.98 0.10 22.89
CA ALA A 208 23.57 -0.25 24.19
C ALA A 208 22.90 0.48 25.38
N THR A 209 22.37 1.69 25.14
CA THR A 209 21.63 2.46 26.15
C THR A 209 20.23 1.92 26.46
N LEU A 210 19.66 1.06 25.58
CA LEU A 210 18.37 0.40 25.79
C LEU A 210 18.51 -0.98 26.46
N LYS A 211 19.72 -1.50 26.70
CA LYS A 211 19.94 -2.87 27.21
C LYS A 211 19.21 -3.16 28.51
N ASN A 212 19.08 -2.18 29.40
CA ASN A 212 18.44 -2.33 30.70
C ASN A 212 16.94 -2.01 30.69
N ALA A 213 16.38 -1.60 29.54
CA ALA A 213 15.01 -1.15 29.42
C ALA A 213 14.15 -2.06 28.54
N LYS A 214 14.60 -3.29 28.24
CA LYS A 214 14.01 -4.22 27.24
C LYS A 214 12.49 -4.38 27.31
N HIS A 215 11.90 -4.32 28.48
CA HIS A 215 10.45 -4.52 28.70
C HIS A 215 9.65 -3.21 28.74
N ARG A 216 10.30 -2.05 28.55
CA ARG A 216 9.67 -0.74 28.61
C ARG A 216 9.86 0.07 27.33
N ILE A 217 10.27 -0.57 26.25
CA ILE A 217 10.52 0.10 24.98
C ILE A 217 9.20 0.10 24.20
N LYS A 218 8.75 1.28 23.80
CA LYS A 218 7.61 1.49 22.88
C LYS A 218 8.09 2.15 21.60
N LYS A 219 7.33 2.01 20.51
CA LYS A 219 7.49 2.76 19.28
C LYS A 219 6.56 3.96 19.32
N VAL A 220 7.05 5.11 18.93
CA VAL A 220 6.28 6.36 18.81
C VAL A 220 6.75 7.08 17.55
N LEU A 221 5.98 8.04 17.07
CA LEU A 221 6.45 8.95 16.05
C LEU A 221 7.55 9.84 16.61
N GLU A 222 8.54 10.17 15.79
CA GLU A 222 9.66 11.04 16.19
C GLU A 222 9.15 12.40 16.68
N GLU A 223 8.10 12.92 16.03
CA GLU A 223 7.43 14.17 16.45
C GLU A 223 6.85 14.08 17.86
N GLU A 224 6.25 12.95 18.24
CA GLU A 224 5.74 12.71 19.59
C GLU A 224 6.89 12.65 20.61
N ALA A 225 8.01 12.03 20.25
CA ALA A 225 9.18 11.97 21.11
C ALA A 225 9.78 13.36 21.33
N ILE A 226 9.79 14.21 20.31
CA ILE A 226 10.24 15.62 20.41
C ILE A 226 9.29 16.44 21.27
N GLN A 227 7.97 16.25 21.16
CA GLN A 227 6.97 16.91 22.03
C GLN A 227 7.11 16.50 23.49
N GLU A 228 7.57 15.25 23.75
CA GLU A 228 7.92 14.78 25.11
C GLU A 228 9.33 15.27 25.56
N GLU A 229 9.89 16.28 24.91
CA GLU A 229 11.23 16.86 25.20
C GLU A 229 12.39 15.83 25.14
N LYS A 230 12.24 14.77 24.34
CA LYS A 230 13.28 13.79 24.14
C LYS A 230 14.22 14.20 23.00
N SER A 231 15.51 13.92 23.15
CA SER A 231 16.55 14.20 22.17
C SER A 231 17.04 12.92 21.50
N PRO A 232 17.60 13.00 20.26
CA PRO A 232 18.17 11.84 19.60
C PRO A 232 19.34 11.25 20.39
N CYS A 233 19.40 9.93 20.48
CA CYS A 233 20.48 9.24 21.18
C CYS A 233 21.81 9.40 20.41
N LYS A 234 22.81 9.99 21.02
CA LYS A 234 24.14 10.20 20.44
C LYS A 234 24.87 8.92 19.97
N ARG A 235 24.38 7.74 20.34
CA ARG A 235 24.96 6.46 19.90
C ARG A 235 24.26 5.89 18.66
N CYS A 236 22.97 6.14 18.52
CA CYS A 236 22.19 5.68 17.35
C CYS A 236 22.29 6.67 16.19
N TYR A 237 22.33 7.94 16.50
CA TYR A 237 22.51 9.03 15.55
C TYR A 237 23.99 9.41 15.58
N LYS A 238 24.83 8.67 14.87
CA LYS A 238 26.19 9.11 14.57
C LYS A 238 26.17 9.79 13.21
N ASP A 239 26.64 11.01 13.17
CA ASP A 239 27.00 11.72 11.94
C ASP A 239 28.01 10.91 11.12
#